data_fe09f879c9d924b1594a8cc5d237a9a6
#
_entry.id   fe09f879c9d924b1594a8cc5d237a9a6
#
_cell.length_a   1.000
_cell.length_b   1.000
_cell.length_c   1.000
_cell.angle_alpha   90.00
_cell.angle_beta   90.00
_cell.angle_gamma   90.00
#
_symmetry.space_group_name_H-M   'P 1'
#
loop_
_entity.id
_entity.type
_entity.pdbx_description
1 polymer ?
#
loop_
_entity_poly.entity_id
_entity_poly.type
_entity_poly.pdbx_seq_one_letter_code
_entity_poly.pdbx_strand_id
1 'polypeptide(L)'
;MKKWVEIMMPVMLFATVLYFCVFAVLTHQSAQTAAMQPGGTTVVLDAGHGGEDGGATGVSGTSEAALNLDISLRLRDLLRLCGVRVSMIRETDTAVYSDGCRTISEKKVSDIKNRTETVNQTEDALLLSVHQNFFTEGKYHGAQVFYAKTPGSQTLAEQLQAKLALGLEPGNRRQCKKSDGVYLMEHIGCTGVLVECGFLSNYEEEQRLLQPEYQKKLAAVIAGTLSVWLSEEHPNEI
;
A
#
# COMPACT_ATOMS: atom_id res chain seq x y z
N MET A 1 -11.69 48.43 39.12
CA MET A 1 -11.87 47.03 38.76
C MET A 1 -13.02 46.77 37.76
N LYS A 2 -14.25 47.26 37.97
CA LYS A 2 -15.39 47.04 37.03
C LYS A 2 -15.09 47.49 35.58
N LYS A 3 -14.54 48.71 35.37
CA LYS A 3 -14.26 49.20 34.01
C LYS A 3 -13.25 48.38 33.21
N TRP A 4 -12.27 47.72 33.83
CA TRP A 4 -11.32 46.83 33.18
C TRP A 4 -11.94 45.50 32.73
N VAL A 5 -12.88 44.98 33.50
CA VAL A 5 -13.63 43.75 33.16
C VAL A 5 -14.54 44.02 31.94
N GLU A 6 -15.19 45.16 31.90
CA GLU A 6 -16.08 45.56 30.81
C GLU A 6 -15.35 45.75 29.46
N ILE A 7 -14.06 46.11 29.49
CA ILE A 7 -13.24 46.24 28.24
C ILE A 7 -12.56 44.92 27.90
N MET A 8 -12.05 44.18 28.90
CA MET A 8 -11.29 42.93 28.65
C MET A 8 -12.18 41.77 28.19
N MET A 9 -13.41 41.66 28.68
CA MET A 9 -14.32 40.60 28.35
C MET A 9 -14.71 40.57 26.85
N PRO A 10 -15.08 41.67 26.21
CA PRO A 10 -15.35 41.65 24.75
C PRO A 10 -14.08 41.43 23.90
N VAL A 11 -12.92 41.90 24.38
CA VAL A 11 -11.63 41.65 23.67
C VAL A 11 -11.28 40.15 23.71
N MET A 12 -11.42 39.51 24.84
CA MET A 12 -11.20 38.05 24.95
C MET A 12 -12.21 37.26 24.11
N LEU A 13 -13.48 37.64 24.12
CA LEU A 13 -14.49 36.99 23.30
C LEU A 13 -14.18 37.13 21.81
N PHE A 14 -13.77 38.32 21.38
CA PHE A 14 -13.36 38.56 19.98
C PHE A 14 -12.14 37.72 19.60
N ALA A 15 -11.12 37.64 20.47
CA ALA A 15 -9.92 36.84 20.24
C ALA A 15 -10.24 35.33 20.14
N THR A 16 -11.15 34.82 20.98
CA THR A 16 -11.58 33.42 20.91
C THR A 16 -12.38 33.11 19.64
N VAL A 17 -13.30 33.99 19.26
CA VAL A 17 -14.04 33.82 17.98
C VAL A 17 -13.10 33.86 16.78
N LEU A 18 -12.16 34.80 16.76
CA LEU A 18 -11.16 34.90 15.69
C LEU A 18 -10.28 33.63 15.63
N TYR A 19 -9.85 33.10 16.77
CA TYR A 19 -9.10 31.84 16.84
C TYR A 19 -9.88 30.69 16.24
N PHE A 20 -11.16 30.52 16.62
CA PHE A 20 -12.01 29.45 16.08
C PHE A 20 -12.29 29.64 14.58
N CYS A 21 -12.46 30.87 14.10
CA CYS A 21 -12.63 31.16 12.68
C CYS A 21 -11.35 30.82 11.88
N VAL A 22 -10.18 31.23 12.35
CA VAL A 22 -8.90 30.89 11.73
C VAL A 22 -8.66 29.38 11.76
N PHE A 23 -8.92 28.73 12.89
CA PHE A 23 -8.82 27.27 13.02
C PHE A 23 -9.77 26.55 12.04
N ALA A 24 -11.03 26.99 11.95
CA ALA A 24 -12.01 26.42 11.03
C ALA A 24 -11.58 26.60 9.55
N VAL A 25 -11.04 27.78 9.19
CA VAL A 25 -10.52 28.03 7.81
C VAL A 25 -9.32 27.14 7.51
N LEU A 26 -8.36 27.01 8.44
CA LEU A 26 -7.18 26.17 8.26
C LEU A 26 -7.55 24.68 8.15
N THR A 27 -8.51 24.21 8.97
CA THR A 27 -8.99 22.82 8.90
C THR A 27 -9.83 22.56 7.66
N HIS A 28 -10.60 23.56 7.18
CA HIS A 28 -11.37 23.45 5.94
C HIS A 28 -10.45 23.42 4.70
N GLN A 29 -9.37 24.19 4.69
CA GLN A 29 -8.35 24.13 3.61
C GLN A 29 -7.65 22.75 3.61
N SER A 30 -7.33 22.20 4.80
CA SER A 30 -6.73 20.85 4.89
C SER A 30 -7.68 19.75 4.42
N ALA A 31 -9.00 19.92 4.59
CA ALA A 31 -10.01 18.97 4.13
C ALA A 31 -10.26 19.07 2.60
N GLN A 32 -10.06 20.26 2.00
CA GLN A 32 -10.21 20.44 0.55
C GLN A 32 -9.01 19.87 -0.25
N THR A 33 -7.82 19.80 0.35
CA THR A 33 -6.65 19.16 -0.30
C THR A 33 -6.77 17.64 -0.39
N ALA A 34 -7.71 17.02 0.32
CA ALA A 34 -8.02 15.60 0.21
C ALA A 34 -9.10 15.27 -0.85
N ALA A 35 -9.57 16.26 -1.62
CA ALA A 35 -10.46 16.00 -2.76
C ALA A 35 -9.64 15.32 -3.86
N MET A 36 -10.00 14.06 -4.17
CA MET A 36 -9.46 13.29 -5.29
C MET A 36 -9.44 14.15 -6.56
N GLN A 37 -8.24 14.45 -7.08
CA GLN A 37 -8.11 15.20 -8.33
C GLN A 37 -8.61 14.34 -9.51
N PRO A 38 -9.46 14.86 -10.40
CA PRO A 38 -9.80 14.18 -11.64
C PRO A 38 -8.56 14.15 -12.53
N GLY A 39 -8.07 12.98 -12.91
CA GLY A 39 -7.03 12.83 -13.92
C GLY A 39 -5.71 12.17 -13.47
N GLY A 40 -5.46 11.90 -12.20
CA GLY A 40 -4.18 11.34 -11.73
C GLY A 40 -4.11 9.80 -11.73
N THR A 41 -2.91 9.24 -11.50
CA THR A 41 -2.64 7.80 -11.46
C THR A 41 -3.52 7.06 -10.44
N THR A 42 -4.08 5.91 -10.84
CA THR A 42 -4.82 4.99 -9.97
C THR A 42 -3.89 3.89 -9.47
N VAL A 43 -3.62 3.84 -8.18
CA VAL A 43 -2.89 2.72 -7.58
C VAL A 43 -3.81 1.52 -7.48
N VAL A 44 -3.50 0.47 -8.25
CA VAL A 44 -4.17 -0.82 -8.15
C VAL A 44 -3.45 -1.66 -7.11
N LEU A 45 -4.11 -1.89 -5.97
CA LEU A 45 -3.59 -2.74 -4.90
C LEU A 45 -4.00 -4.19 -5.14
N ASP A 46 -3.02 -5.03 -5.30
CA ASP A 46 -3.16 -6.48 -5.36
C ASP A 46 -2.75 -7.10 -4.02
N ALA A 47 -3.73 -7.54 -3.23
CA ALA A 47 -3.47 -8.42 -2.10
C ALA A 47 -3.31 -9.85 -2.63
N GLY A 48 -2.08 -10.32 -2.74
CA GLY A 48 -1.77 -11.62 -3.32
C GLY A 48 -2.55 -12.77 -2.70
N HIS A 49 -2.84 -13.82 -3.50
CA HIS A 49 -3.64 -14.98 -3.09
C HIS A 49 -5.09 -14.64 -2.70
N GLY A 50 -5.78 -15.52 -1.99
CA GLY A 50 -7.14 -15.32 -1.45
C GLY A 50 -8.06 -16.50 -1.67
N GLY A 51 -9.07 -16.64 -0.82
CA GLY A 51 -10.02 -17.74 -0.84
C GLY A 51 -9.35 -19.09 -0.65
N GLU A 52 -9.53 -20.02 -1.62
CA GLU A 52 -8.92 -21.36 -1.57
C GLU A 52 -7.39 -21.34 -1.74
N ASP A 53 -6.81 -20.28 -2.28
CA ASP A 53 -5.36 -20.08 -2.38
C ASP A 53 -4.84 -19.28 -1.19
N GLY A 54 -4.47 -19.96 -0.13
CA GLY A 54 -3.90 -19.36 1.07
C GLY A 54 -2.48 -18.80 0.90
N GLY A 55 -1.82 -19.05 -0.25
CA GLY A 55 -0.40 -18.75 -0.42
C GLY A 55 0.50 -19.63 0.44
N ALA A 56 1.63 -19.12 0.87
CA ALA A 56 2.50 -19.79 1.82
C ALA A 56 1.84 -19.88 3.21
N THR A 57 2.20 -20.94 3.95
CA THR A 57 1.83 -21.10 5.35
C THR A 57 3.05 -20.83 6.22
N GLY A 58 2.96 -19.86 7.09
CA GLY A 58 4.02 -19.51 8.02
C GLY A 58 4.34 -20.59 9.06
N VAL A 59 5.40 -20.39 9.80
CA VAL A 59 5.88 -21.34 10.83
C VAL A 59 4.85 -21.58 11.91
N SER A 60 4.07 -20.57 12.28
CA SER A 60 2.98 -20.68 13.27
C SER A 60 1.60 -21.00 12.65
N GLY A 61 1.54 -21.32 11.36
CA GLY A 61 0.30 -21.62 10.66
C GLY A 61 -0.41 -20.41 10.04
N THR A 62 0.24 -19.26 9.98
CA THR A 62 -0.31 -18.03 9.39
C THR A 62 -0.48 -18.18 7.89
N SER A 63 -1.64 -17.81 7.36
CA SER A 63 -1.89 -17.73 5.92
C SER A 63 -1.28 -16.44 5.34
N GLU A 64 -0.53 -16.58 4.26
CA GLU A 64 -0.02 -15.45 3.48
C GLU A 64 -1.15 -14.56 2.97
N ALA A 65 -2.20 -15.16 2.41
CA ALA A 65 -3.35 -14.44 1.87
C ALA A 65 -4.03 -13.51 2.88
N ALA A 66 -4.12 -13.93 4.15
CA ALA A 66 -4.69 -13.13 5.23
C ALA A 66 -3.81 -11.92 5.55
N LEU A 67 -2.50 -12.10 5.68
CA LEU A 67 -1.55 -10.99 5.91
C LEU A 67 -1.50 -10.01 4.74
N ASN A 68 -1.51 -10.52 3.51
CA ASN A 68 -1.53 -9.68 2.31
C ASN A 68 -2.76 -8.78 2.30
N LEU A 69 -3.92 -9.31 2.67
CA LEU A 69 -5.16 -8.53 2.75
C LEU A 69 -5.09 -7.49 3.87
N ASP A 70 -4.67 -7.86 5.08
CA ASP A 70 -4.57 -6.96 6.23
C ASP A 70 -3.65 -5.77 5.95
N ILE A 71 -2.49 -6.02 5.35
CA ILE A 71 -1.54 -4.97 4.98
C ILE A 71 -2.10 -4.10 3.87
N SER A 72 -2.72 -4.70 2.83
CA SER A 72 -3.28 -3.96 1.70
C SER A 72 -4.45 -3.07 2.10
N LEU A 73 -5.32 -3.50 3.02
CA LEU A 73 -6.41 -2.66 3.54
C LEU A 73 -5.89 -1.43 4.29
N ARG A 74 -4.86 -1.59 5.12
CA ARG A 74 -4.20 -0.46 5.80
C ARG A 74 -3.54 0.50 4.81
N LEU A 75 -2.89 -0.05 3.79
CA LEU A 75 -2.24 0.71 2.73
C LEU A 75 -3.26 1.49 1.91
N ARG A 76 -4.38 0.87 1.53
CA ARG A 76 -5.52 1.54 0.89
C ARG A 76 -5.97 2.78 1.67
N ASP A 77 -6.20 2.60 2.97
CA ASP A 77 -6.74 3.66 3.80
C ASP A 77 -5.74 4.83 3.94
N LEU A 78 -4.45 4.54 4.07
CA LEU A 78 -3.40 5.56 4.12
C LEU A 78 -3.24 6.29 2.79
N LEU A 79 -3.22 5.59 1.66
CA LEU A 79 -3.12 6.20 0.32
C LEU A 79 -4.34 7.09 0.05
N ARG A 80 -5.56 6.64 0.38
CA ARG A 80 -6.77 7.45 0.27
C ARG A 80 -6.71 8.70 1.16
N LEU A 81 -6.16 8.59 2.37
CA LEU A 81 -5.94 9.74 3.25
C LEU A 81 -4.95 10.75 2.65
N CYS A 82 -3.98 10.29 1.87
CA CYS A 82 -3.04 11.13 1.12
C CYS A 82 -3.63 11.68 -0.21
N GLY A 83 -4.92 11.43 -0.51
CA GLY A 83 -5.57 11.90 -1.74
C GLY A 83 -5.30 11.03 -2.97
N VAL A 84 -4.63 9.90 -2.83
CA VAL A 84 -4.32 8.97 -3.94
C VAL A 84 -5.55 8.16 -4.31
N ARG A 85 -5.83 8.03 -5.60
CA ARG A 85 -6.86 7.12 -6.10
C ARG A 85 -6.41 5.66 -5.93
N VAL A 86 -7.26 4.85 -5.30
CA VAL A 86 -6.95 3.44 -5.02
C VAL A 86 -8.09 2.55 -5.44
N SER A 87 -7.78 1.57 -6.26
CA SER A 87 -8.61 0.40 -6.58
C SER A 87 -7.97 -0.84 -5.98
N MET A 88 -8.77 -1.75 -5.42
CA MET A 88 -8.27 -3.03 -4.91
C MET A 88 -8.81 -4.17 -5.76
N ILE A 89 -7.97 -5.16 -6.07
CA ILE A 89 -8.38 -6.36 -6.79
C ILE A 89 -9.31 -7.23 -5.93
N ARG A 90 -9.04 -7.28 -4.61
CA ARG A 90 -9.95 -7.89 -3.61
C ARG A 90 -9.91 -7.10 -2.31
N GLU A 91 -11.05 -7.00 -1.65
CA GLU A 91 -11.18 -6.36 -0.31
C GLU A 91 -11.61 -7.35 0.77
N THR A 92 -11.79 -8.61 0.42
CA THR A 92 -12.15 -9.72 1.32
C THR A 92 -11.28 -10.93 1.03
N ASP A 93 -11.40 -11.97 1.85
CA ASP A 93 -10.71 -13.24 1.60
C ASP A 93 -11.43 -14.06 0.52
N THR A 94 -11.27 -13.59 -0.72
CA THR A 94 -11.84 -14.21 -1.92
C THR A 94 -10.78 -14.31 -3.01
N ALA A 95 -10.87 -15.35 -3.83
CA ALA A 95 -10.17 -15.43 -5.11
C ALA A 95 -11.02 -14.76 -6.21
N VAL A 96 -10.36 -14.31 -7.29
CA VAL A 96 -11.03 -13.59 -8.38
C VAL A 96 -11.08 -14.40 -9.68
N TYR A 97 -11.00 -15.73 -9.60
CA TYR A 97 -11.12 -16.60 -10.77
C TYR A 97 -12.55 -16.57 -11.35
N SER A 98 -12.65 -16.86 -12.65
CA SER A 98 -13.92 -16.91 -13.37
C SER A 98 -14.71 -18.18 -13.06
N ASP A 99 -16.03 -18.10 -13.22
CA ASP A 99 -16.90 -19.27 -13.10
C ASP A 99 -16.53 -20.39 -14.09
N GLY A 100 -16.80 -21.64 -13.68
CA GLY A 100 -16.54 -22.81 -14.50
C GLY A 100 -15.18 -23.49 -14.28
N CYS A 101 -14.26 -22.90 -13.52
CA CYS A 101 -13.01 -23.55 -13.11
C CYS A 101 -13.32 -24.73 -12.16
N ARG A 102 -12.83 -25.92 -12.51
CA ARG A 102 -13.13 -27.16 -11.77
C ARG A 102 -11.98 -27.64 -10.89
N THR A 103 -10.76 -27.34 -11.28
CA THR A 103 -9.55 -27.75 -10.55
C THR A 103 -8.87 -26.56 -9.89
N ILE A 104 -8.09 -26.81 -8.83
CA ILE A 104 -7.28 -25.78 -8.18
C ILE A 104 -6.32 -25.12 -9.17
N SER A 105 -5.73 -25.89 -10.09
CA SER A 105 -4.83 -25.36 -11.11
C SER A 105 -5.56 -24.41 -12.07
N GLU A 106 -6.76 -24.77 -12.53
CA GLU A 106 -7.58 -23.89 -13.40
C GLU A 106 -7.96 -22.59 -12.66
N LYS A 107 -8.37 -22.71 -11.37
CA LYS A 107 -8.69 -21.55 -10.54
C LYS A 107 -7.50 -20.60 -10.39
N LYS A 108 -6.30 -21.12 -10.06
CA LYS A 108 -5.09 -20.29 -9.95
C LYS A 108 -4.70 -19.61 -11.26
N VAL A 109 -4.80 -20.32 -12.39
CA VAL A 109 -4.50 -19.73 -13.72
C VAL A 109 -5.53 -18.66 -14.08
N SER A 110 -6.81 -18.92 -13.80
CA SER A 110 -7.87 -17.93 -14.03
C SER A 110 -7.71 -16.70 -13.13
N ASP A 111 -7.44 -16.91 -11.84
CA ASP A 111 -7.24 -15.87 -10.86
C ASP A 111 -6.13 -14.88 -11.28
N ILE A 112 -4.94 -15.39 -11.61
CA ILE A 112 -3.83 -14.52 -11.99
C ILE A 112 -4.08 -13.77 -13.31
N LYS A 113 -4.81 -14.38 -14.27
CA LYS A 113 -5.22 -13.71 -15.49
C LYS A 113 -6.22 -12.60 -15.23
N ASN A 114 -7.23 -12.84 -14.40
CA ASN A 114 -8.23 -11.84 -14.05
C ASN A 114 -7.61 -10.66 -13.27
N ARG A 115 -6.63 -10.92 -12.37
CA ARG A 115 -5.84 -9.85 -11.75
C ARG A 115 -5.10 -9.01 -12.78
N THR A 116 -4.42 -9.67 -13.72
CA THR A 116 -3.69 -8.99 -14.80
C THR A 116 -4.62 -8.15 -15.68
N GLU A 117 -5.78 -8.70 -16.01
CA GLU A 117 -6.78 -8.00 -16.83
C GLU A 117 -7.34 -6.79 -16.07
N THR A 118 -7.66 -6.92 -14.78
CA THR A 118 -8.11 -5.81 -13.93
C THR A 118 -7.11 -4.66 -13.93
N VAL A 119 -5.81 -4.96 -13.78
CA VAL A 119 -4.75 -3.95 -13.83
C VAL A 119 -4.70 -3.28 -15.20
N ASN A 120 -4.69 -4.06 -16.29
CA ASN A 120 -4.56 -3.55 -17.65
C ASN A 120 -5.79 -2.78 -18.14
N GLN A 121 -6.97 -3.02 -17.57
CA GLN A 121 -8.21 -2.28 -17.87
C GLN A 121 -8.35 -1.00 -17.03
N THR A 122 -7.54 -0.83 -15.99
CA THR A 122 -7.56 0.39 -15.17
C THR A 122 -6.79 1.50 -15.89
N GLU A 123 -7.46 2.61 -16.14
CA GLU A 123 -6.85 3.79 -16.77
C GLU A 123 -5.81 4.40 -15.82
N ASP A 124 -4.67 4.82 -16.36
CA ASP A 124 -3.53 5.39 -15.63
C ASP A 124 -3.12 4.55 -14.40
N ALA A 125 -3.08 3.24 -14.57
CA ALA A 125 -2.77 2.31 -13.49
C ALA A 125 -1.29 2.36 -13.05
N LEU A 126 -1.08 2.18 -11.75
CA LEU A 126 0.17 1.76 -11.13
C LEU A 126 -0.13 0.52 -10.27
N LEU A 127 0.51 -0.60 -10.56
CA LEU A 127 0.33 -1.82 -9.76
C LEU A 127 1.24 -1.81 -8.53
N LEU A 128 0.65 -2.07 -7.36
CA LEU A 128 1.35 -2.46 -6.15
C LEU A 128 0.79 -3.79 -5.65
N SER A 129 1.54 -4.86 -5.83
CA SER A 129 1.21 -6.19 -5.33
C SER A 129 1.88 -6.44 -3.98
N VAL A 130 1.14 -6.98 -3.02
CA VAL A 130 1.57 -7.24 -1.64
C VAL A 130 1.61 -8.74 -1.40
N HIS A 131 2.77 -9.24 -1.02
CA HIS A 131 3.07 -10.65 -0.78
C HIS A 131 3.93 -10.85 0.47
N GLN A 132 4.08 -12.10 0.87
CA GLN A 132 5.03 -12.54 1.88
C GLN A 132 5.92 -13.62 1.28
N ASN A 133 7.21 -13.49 1.51
CA ASN A 133 8.19 -14.46 1.02
C ASN A 133 8.18 -15.74 1.87
N PHE A 134 8.55 -16.83 1.23
CA PHE A 134 8.77 -18.09 1.92
C PHE A 134 9.98 -18.81 1.33
N PHE A 135 10.90 -19.24 2.18
CA PHE A 135 12.05 -20.03 1.77
C PHE A 135 12.25 -21.18 2.75
N THR A 136 12.77 -22.32 2.27
CA THR A 136 12.94 -23.51 3.11
C THR A 136 13.85 -23.32 4.31
N GLU A 137 14.77 -22.35 4.24
CA GLU A 137 15.69 -22.03 5.33
C GLU A 137 15.19 -20.81 6.11
N GLY A 138 14.81 -20.99 7.36
CA GLY A 138 14.26 -19.94 8.25
C GLY A 138 15.24 -18.83 8.64
N LYS A 139 16.46 -18.80 8.12
CA LYS A 139 17.44 -17.74 8.36
C LYS A 139 17.20 -16.48 7.53
N TYR A 140 16.45 -16.59 6.45
CA TYR A 140 16.19 -15.45 5.57
C TYR A 140 15.14 -14.52 6.18
N HIS A 141 15.38 -13.21 6.06
CA HIS A 141 14.53 -12.15 6.59
C HIS A 141 14.65 -10.87 5.77
N GLY A 142 13.78 -9.90 6.06
CA GLY A 142 13.79 -8.56 5.48
C GLY A 142 12.97 -8.42 4.20
N ALA A 143 12.26 -7.32 4.08
CA ALA A 143 11.45 -7.00 2.91
C ALA A 143 12.29 -6.94 1.63
N GLN A 144 11.70 -7.36 0.51
CA GLN A 144 12.30 -7.30 -0.81
C GLN A 144 11.29 -6.86 -1.87
N VAL A 145 11.71 -5.95 -2.75
CA VAL A 145 10.86 -5.44 -3.82
C VAL A 145 11.24 -6.05 -5.16
N PHE A 146 10.24 -6.48 -5.91
CA PHE A 146 10.39 -6.94 -7.28
C PHE A 146 9.69 -5.97 -8.22
N TYR A 147 10.20 -5.80 -9.46
CA TYR A 147 9.66 -4.86 -10.42
C TYR A 147 9.35 -5.48 -11.78
N ALA A 148 8.31 -4.95 -12.44
CA ALA A 148 7.95 -5.31 -13.79
C ALA A 148 8.95 -4.75 -14.83
N LYS A 149 8.85 -5.20 -16.08
CA LYS A 149 9.71 -4.71 -17.18
C LYS A 149 9.29 -3.34 -17.71
N THR A 150 8.15 -2.84 -17.26
CA THR A 150 7.54 -1.59 -17.71
C THR A 150 8.31 -0.36 -17.22
N PRO A 151 8.24 0.78 -17.94
CA PRO A 151 8.89 2.03 -17.53
C PRO A 151 8.50 2.44 -16.09
N GLY A 152 9.40 3.10 -15.38
CA GLY A 152 9.18 3.57 -14.00
C GLY A 152 9.28 2.49 -12.91
N SER A 153 9.03 1.22 -13.25
CA SER A 153 8.94 0.12 -12.26
C SER A 153 10.22 -0.11 -11.49
N GLN A 154 11.38 -0.06 -12.15
CA GLN A 154 12.67 -0.24 -11.48
C GLN A 154 12.96 0.93 -10.53
N THR A 155 12.77 2.17 -10.97
CA THR A 155 13.02 3.37 -10.16
C THR A 155 12.15 3.38 -8.91
N LEU A 156 10.86 3.06 -9.05
CA LEU A 156 9.94 2.92 -7.90
C LEU A 156 10.38 1.82 -6.95
N ALA A 157 10.79 0.65 -7.48
CA ALA A 157 11.27 -0.46 -6.66
C ALA A 157 12.55 -0.12 -5.88
N GLU A 158 13.47 0.61 -6.48
CA GLU A 158 14.70 1.08 -5.81
C GLU A 158 14.37 2.02 -4.65
N GLN A 159 13.46 2.96 -4.85
CA GLN A 159 12.99 3.88 -3.79
C GLN A 159 12.30 3.11 -2.67
N LEU A 160 11.34 2.22 -3.00
CA LEU A 160 10.65 1.40 -2.01
C LEU A 160 11.63 0.51 -1.22
N GLN A 161 12.54 -0.18 -1.89
CA GLN A 161 13.53 -1.04 -1.24
C GLN A 161 14.38 -0.26 -0.23
N ALA A 162 14.86 0.93 -0.63
CA ALA A 162 15.67 1.79 0.24
C ALA A 162 14.87 2.29 1.45
N LYS A 163 13.62 2.71 1.27
CA LYS A 163 12.76 3.21 2.34
C LYS A 163 12.30 2.10 3.29
N LEU A 164 12.00 0.90 2.77
CA LEU A 164 11.66 -0.27 3.58
C LEU A 164 12.86 -0.69 4.44
N ALA A 165 14.06 -0.76 3.87
CA ALA A 165 15.26 -1.06 4.63
C ALA A 165 15.50 -0.01 5.73
N LEU A 166 15.48 1.27 5.39
CA LEU A 166 15.72 2.36 6.35
C LEU A 166 14.66 2.42 7.46
N GLY A 167 13.39 2.28 7.09
CA GLY A 167 12.27 2.48 8.01
C GLY A 167 11.94 1.29 8.90
N LEU A 168 12.17 0.06 8.41
CA LEU A 168 11.75 -1.16 9.12
C LEU A 168 12.92 -1.97 9.67
N GLU A 169 13.98 -2.10 8.89
CA GLU A 169 15.13 -2.96 9.22
C GLU A 169 16.42 -2.40 8.61
N PRO A 170 17.12 -1.48 9.31
CA PRO A 170 18.35 -0.84 8.78
C PRO A 170 19.48 -1.81 8.42
N GLY A 171 19.41 -3.05 8.93
CA GLY A 171 20.34 -4.15 8.56
C GLY A 171 19.97 -4.88 7.27
N ASN A 172 18.82 -4.62 6.69
CA ASN A 172 18.39 -5.25 5.44
C ASN A 172 19.25 -4.78 4.26
N ARG A 173 20.04 -5.70 3.68
CA ARG A 173 20.92 -5.44 2.52
C ARG A 173 20.37 -5.96 1.21
N ARG A 174 19.09 -6.36 1.17
CA ARG A 174 18.45 -6.83 -0.05
C ARG A 174 18.35 -5.70 -1.06
N GLN A 175 18.55 -6.05 -2.32
CA GLN A 175 18.33 -5.16 -3.46
C GLN A 175 17.01 -5.51 -4.12
N CYS A 176 16.36 -4.52 -4.72
CA CYS A 176 15.23 -4.82 -5.58
C CYS A 176 15.66 -5.69 -6.76
N LYS A 177 14.76 -6.48 -7.31
CA LYS A 177 15.03 -7.40 -8.42
C LYS A 177 13.93 -7.29 -9.47
N LYS A 178 14.33 -7.53 -10.72
CA LYS A 178 13.35 -7.76 -11.76
C LYS A 178 12.54 -9.01 -11.42
N SER A 179 11.24 -8.93 -11.59
CA SER A 179 10.37 -10.08 -11.40
C SER A 179 10.45 -10.97 -12.62
N ASP A 180 10.89 -12.21 -12.43
CA ASP A 180 10.92 -13.24 -13.46
C ASP A 180 10.03 -14.41 -13.01
N GLY A 181 9.15 -14.90 -13.91
CA GLY A 181 8.26 -16.03 -13.64
C GLY A 181 6.96 -15.71 -12.89
N VAL A 182 6.69 -14.45 -12.58
CA VAL A 182 5.40 -14.01 -12.01
C VAL A 182 4.53 -13.46 -13.14
N TYR A 183 3.50 -14.22 -13.52
CA TYR A 183 2.64 -13.91 -14.67
C TYR A 183 2.11 -12.47 -14.65
N LEU A 184 1.56 -12.02 -13.52
CA LEU A 184 1.06 -10.66 -13.34
C LEU A 184 2.12 -9.63 -13.71
N MET A 185 3.30 -9.73 -13.12
CA MET A 185 4.41 -8.78 -13.34
C MET A 185 4.99 -8.81 -14.76
N GLU A 186 4.81 -9.91 -15.49
CA GLU A 186 5.28 -10.06 -16.85
C GLU A 186 4.29 -9.54 -17.91
N HIS A 187 2.99 -9.44 -17.56
CA HIS A 187 1.90 -9.17 -18.50
C HIS A 187 1.14 -7.86 -18.24
N ILE A 188 1.53 -7.07 -17.24
CA ILE A 188 0.98 -5.72 -17.06
C ILE A 188 1.63 -4.73 -18.01
N GLY A 189 0.86 -3.71 -18.44
CA GLY A 189 1.32 -2.62 -19.30
C GLY A 189 1.74 -1.34 -18.57
N CYS A 190 1.46 -1.25 -17.28
CA CYS A 190 1.73 -0.07 -16.45
C CYS A 190 2.97 -0.24 -15.55
N THR A 191 3.41 0.83 -14.90
CA THR A 191 4.39 0.75 -13.80
C THR A 191 3.89 -0.23 -12.75
N GLY A 192 4.75 -1.19 -12.34
CA GLY A 192 4.34 -2.21 -11.38
C GLY A 192 5.46 -2.73 -10.50
N VAL A 193 5.15 -2.89 -9.22
CA VAL A 193 6.02 -3.47 -8.22
C VAL A 193 5.30 -4.51 -7.38
N LEU A 194 6.05 -5.50 -6.92
CA LEU A 194 5.60 -6.52 -5.97
C LEU A 194 6.48 -6.41 -4.73
N VAL A 195 5.88 -6.26 -3.58
CA VAL A 195 6.55 -6.13 -2.29
C VAL A 195 6.37 -7.41 -1.50
N GLU A 196 7.45 -8.15 -1.33
CA GLU A 196 7.58 -9.20 -0.34
C GLU A 196 7.86 -8.55 1.01
N CYS A 197 6.87 -8.48 1.88
CA CYS A 197 6.93 -7.69 3.11
C CYS A 197 7.86 -8.29 4.17
N GLY A 198 8.11 -9.59 4.10
CA GLY A 198 8.98 -10.36 4.98
C GLY A 198 8.86 -11.86 4.71
N PHE A 199 9.54 -12.68 5.49
CA PHE A 199 9.62 -14.13 5.30
C PHE A 199 8.77 -14.89 6.32
N LEU A 200 7.72 -15.57 5.86
CA LEU A 200 6.89 -16.43 6.70
C LEU A 200 7.61 -17.71 7.19
N SER A 201 8.71 -18.06 6.53
CA SER A 201 9.59 -19.16 6.97
C SER A 201 10.52 -18.78 8.14
N ASN A 202 10.60 -17.50 8.49
CA ASN A 202 11.33 -16.99 9.65
C ASN A 202 10.36 -16.68 10.78
N TYR A 203 10.44 -17.41 11.88
CA TYR A 203 9.49 -17.28 12.99
C TYR A 203 9.43 -15.86 13.58
N GLU A 204 10.58 -15.22 13.78
CA GLU A 204 10.63 -13.87 14.37
C GLU A 204 10.00 -12.84 13.42
N GLU A 205 10.22 -12.98 12.13
CA GLU A 205 9.65 -12.10 11.12
C GLU A 205 8.14 -12.33 10.95
N GLU A 206 7.69 -13.59 10.94
CA GLU A 206 6.28 -13.93 10.97
C GLU A 206 5.58 -13.30 12.17
N GLN A 207 6.17 -13.42 13.38
CA GLN A 207 5.59 -12.82 14.58
C GLN A 207 5.51 -11.29 14.49
N ARG A 208 6.48 -10.63 13.86
CA ARG A 208 6.42 -9.18 13.60
C ARG A 208 5.31 -8.83 12.61
N LEU A 209 5.19 -9.56 11.50
CA LEU A 209 4.17 -9.35 10.47
C LEU A 209 2.74 -9.52 11.01
N LEU A 210 2.54 -10.33 12.03
CA LEU A 210 1.28 -10.51 12.73
C LEU A 210 0.90 -9.31 13.63
N GLN A 211 1.85 -8.44 13.98
CA GLN A 211 1.57 -7.31 14.86
C GLN A 211 0.91 -6.16 14.09
N PRO A 212 -0.27 -5.69 14.49
CA PRO A 212 -0.95 -4.57 13.83
C PRO A 212 -0.08 -3.30 13.74
N GLU A 213 0.74 -3.03 14.75
CA GLU A 213 1.62 -1.86 14.77
C GLU A 213 2.75 -1.96 13.74
N TYR A 214 3.27 -3.17 13.50
CA TYR A 214 4.27 -3.38 12.46
C TYR A 214 3.64 -3.26 11.06
N GLN A 215 2.44 -3.82 10.85
CA GLN A 215 1.69 -3.67 9.59
C GLN A 215 1.37 -2.20 9.29
N LYS A 216 0.97 -1.40 10.30
CA LYS A 216 0.75 0.05 10.14
C LYS A 216 2.04 0.77 9.73
N LYS A 217 3.17 0.43 10.36
CA LYS A 217 4.47 1.01 10.04
C LYS A 217 4.90 0.65 8.62
N LEU A 218 4.74 -0.61 8.23
CA LEU A 218 5.00 -1.09 6.88
C LEU A 218 4.15 -0.34 5.85
N ALA A 219 2.84 -0.28 6.06
CA ALA A 219 1.92 0.43 5.19
C ALA A 219 2.25 1.94 5.10
N ALA A 220 2.65 2.57 6.21
CA ALA A 220 3.04 3.99 6.22
C ALA A 220 4.32 4.25 5.40
N VAL A 221 5.32 3.37 5.48
CA VAL A 221 6.54 3.49 4.67
C VAL A 221 6.22 3.35 3.19
N ILE A 222 5.40 2.38 2.80
CA ILE A 222 5.01 2.16 1.40
C ILE A 222 4.16 3.33 0.90
N ALA A 223 3.12 3.74 1.64
CA ALA A 223 2.22 4.83 1.25
C ALA A 223 2.97 6.16 1.10
N GLY A 224 3.85 6.49 2.06
CA GLY A 224 4.67 7.70 2.00
C GLY A 224 5.62 7.71 0.79
N THR A 225 6.24 6.56 0.48
CA THR A 225 7.12 6.45 -0.70
C THR A 225 6.34 6.62 -2.00
N LEU A 226 5.19 5.95 -2.12
CA LEU A 226 4.31 6.07 -3.30
C LEU A 226 3.78 7.48 -3.48
N SER A 227 3.34 8.14 -2.39
CA SER A 227 2.82 9.51 -2.48
C SER A 227 3.88 10.50 -2.97
N VAL A 228 5.13 10.35 -2.52
CA VAL A 228 6.25 11.17 -3.01
C VAL A 228 6.53 10.86 -4.48
N TRP A 229 6.61 9.58 -4.85
CA TRP A 229 6.89 9.16 -6.23
C TRP A 229 5.82 9.69 -7.20
N LEU A 230 4.54 9.57 -6.85
CA LEU A 230 3.44 10.08 -7.66
C LEU A 230 3.48 11.61 -7.82
N SER A 231 3.90 12.34 -6.78
CA SER A 231 4.04 13.80 -6.86
C SER A 231 5.21 14.25 -7.74
N GLU A 232 6.26 13.44 -7.87
CA GLU A 232 7.41 13.71 -8.74
C GLU A 232 7.09 13.43 -10.22
N GLU A 233 6.27 12.41 -10.52
CA GLU A 233 5.84 12.06 -11.87
C GLU A 233 4.80 13.05 -12.45
N HIS A 234 3.96 13.67 -11.58
CA HIS A 234 2.88 14.57 -11.95
C HIS A 234 2.91 15.88 -11.09
N PRO A 235 3.97 16.71 -11.20
CA PRO A 235 4.18 17.85 -10.30
C PRO A 235 3.10 18.93 -10.36
N ASN A 236 2.19 18.90 -11.34
CA ASN A 236 1.13 19.91 -11.51
C ASN A 236 -0.28 19.39 -11.18
N GLU A 237 -0.43 18.18 -10.66
CA GLU A 237 -1.73 17.54 -10.40
C GLU A 237 -2.02 17.32 -8.91
N ILE A 238 -1.18 17.88 -8.00
CA ILE A 238 -1.37 17.83 -6.54
C ILE A 238 -1.81 19.18 -6.00
#